data_92d4746851c83a325f91afb561d7a2bb
#
_entry.id   92d4746851c83a325f91afb561d7a2bb
#
_cell.length_a   1.000
_cell.length_b   1.000
_cell.length_c   1.000
_cell.angle_alpha   90.00
_cell.angle_beta   90.00
_cell.angle_gamma   90.00
#
_symmetry.space_group_name_H-M   'P 1'
#
loop_
_entity.id
_entity.type
_entity.pdbx_description
1 polymer ?
#
loop_
_entity_poly.entity_id
_entity_poly.type
_entity_poly.pdbx_seq_one_letter_code
_entity_poly.pdbx_strand_id
1 'polypeptide(L)'
;MSVLIVGSIAYDSVESPAGSVERALGGSATYGGLSCQFVQVLHEQPSTGLVGVVGEDFATEDRSILSSAGINLDGLEVAPGETFRWEGSYHGAMAEAETHATHLNVFEHFQPAVPDHWKQPSVLFCANLHPEIQRSVIEQTTPARLTMLDSMNLWINIAKPSLLDVMTAADLVIINDGEARMLSCLLYTSPSPRDH
;
A
#
# COMPACT_ATOMS: atom_id res chain seq x y z
N MET A 1 -15.60 -13.01 3.66
CA MET A 1 -15.12 -12.25 2.48
C MET A 1 -13.61 -12.23 2.52
N SER A 2 -12.92 -12.73 1.49
CA SER A 2 -11.44 -12.73 1.43
C SER A 2 -10.94 -11.43 0.82
N VAL A 3 -9.92 -10.83 1.42
CA VAL A 3 -9.27 -9.61 0.92
C VAL A 3 -7.79 -9.88 0.76
N LEU A 4 -7.26 -9.69 -0.45
CA LEU A 4 -5.83 -9.72 -0.72
C LEU A 4 -5.33 -8.29 -0.84
N ILE A 5 -4.27 -7.99 -0.11
CA ILE A 5 -3.62 -6.68 -0.15
C ILE A 5 -2.19 -6.88 -0.62
N VAL A 6 -1.81 -6.15 -1.65
CA VAL A 6 -0.46 -6.14 -2.21
C VAL A 6 0.11 -4.74 -2.09
N GLY A 7 1.26 -4.58 -1.43
CA GLY A 7 1.79 -3.24 -1.16
C GLY A 7 3.14 -3.29 -0.47
N SER A 8 3.64 -2.11 -0.11
CA SER A 8 4.87 -1.98 0.65
C SER A 8 4.69 -2.44 2.10
N ILE A 9 5.70 -3.15 2.59
CA ILE A 9 5.94 -3.38 4.02
C ILE A 9 7.28 -2.70 4.29
N ALA A 10 7.31 -1.79 5.24
CA ALA A 10 8.39 -0.82 5.36
C ALA A 10 8.79 -0.58 6.81
N TYR A 11 9.94 0.04 6.97
CA TYR A 11 10.28 0.75 8.19
C TYR A 11 10.22 2.26 7.93
N ASP A 12 9.33 2.93 8.64
CA ASP A 12 9.12 4.36 8.51
C ASP A 12 9.78 5.12 9.67
N SER A 13 10.50 6.19 9.34
CA SER A 13 10.96 7.19 10.29
C SER A 13 10.17 8.47 10.08
N VAL A 14 9.41 8.86 11.09
CA VAL A 14 8.41 9.93 10.98
C VAL A 14 8.64 11.00 12.02
N GLU A 15 8.70 12.25 11.57
CA GLU A 15 8.64 13.44 12.43
C GLU A 15 7.27 14.11 12.31
N SER A 16 6.70 14.53 13.42
CA SER A 16 5.42 15.23 13.47
C SER A 16 5.39 16.23 14.64
N PRO A 17 4.42 17.15 14.70
CA PRO A 17 4.25 18.03 15.87
C PRO A 17 4.03 17.29 17.20
N ALA A 18 3.63 16.02 17.15
CA ALA A 18 3.43 15.17 18.33
C ALA A 18 4.70 14.47 18.80
N GLY A 19 5.77 14.46 18.00
CA GLY A 19 7.03 13.79 18.28
C GLY A 19 7.61 13.08 17.07
N SER A 20 8.67 12.30 17.29
CA SER A 20 9.32 11.51 16.24
C SER A 20 9.36 10.04 16.63
N VAL A 21 9.37 9.19 15.62
CA VAL A 21 9.60 7.75 15.72
C VAL A 21 10.59 7.32 14.66
N GLU A 22 11.53 6.48 15.04
CA GLU A 22 12.48 5.89 14.10
C GLU A 22 12.18 4.41 13.91
N ARG A 23 12.29 3.96 12.67
CA ARG A 23 12.18 2.54 12.30
C ARG A 23 10.89 1.87 12.81
N ALA A 24 9.76 2.54 12.72
CA ALA A 24 8.47 1.94 13.03
C ALA A 24 7.99 1.03 11.89
N LEU A 25 7.30 -0.06 12.24
CA LEU A 25 6.63 -0.90 11.24
C LEU A 25 5.60 -0.06 10.46
N GLY A 26 5.78 0.02 9.16
CA GLY A 26 5.00 0.85 8.26
C GLY A 26 4.76 0.20 6.91
N GLY A 27 4.41 1.02 5.94
CA GLY A 27 4.09 0.61 4.57
C GLY A 27 2.60 0.41 4.33
N SER A 28 2.19 0.61 3.08
CA SER A 28 0.78 0.61 2.66
C SER A 28 0.08 -0.73 2.87
N ALA A 29 0.77 -1.86 2.64
CA ALA A 29 0.21 -3.19 2.91
C ALA A 29 0.06 -3.46 4.41
N THR A 30 0.99 -3.01 5.23
CA THR A 30 0.91 -3.13 6.68
C THR A 30 -0.33 -2.46 7.23
N TYR A 31 -0.50 -1.17 6.95
CA TYR A 31 -1.65 -0.40 7.44
C TYR A 31 -2.97 -0.89 6.85
N GLY A 32 -2.99 -1.14 5.53
CA GLY A 32 -4.17 -1.68 4.86
C GLY A 32 -4.56 -3.05 5.42
N GLY A 33 -3.58 -3.93 5.65
CA GLY A 33 -3.78 -5.26 6.20
C GLY A 33 -4.34 -5.25 7.61
N LEU A 34 -3.71 -4.50 8.51
CA LEU A 34 -4.15 -4.39 9.90
C LEU A 34 -5.55 -3.76 10.01
N SER A 35 -5.82 -2.69 9.25
CA SER A 35 -7.12 -2.03 9.24
C SER A 35 -8.21 -2.94 8.68
N CYS A 36 -7.94 -3.63 7.57
CA CYS A 36 -8.86 -4.57 6.97
C CYS A 36 -9.17 -5.73 7.92
N GLN A 37 -8.13 -6.34 8.49
CA GLN A 37 -8.28 -7.46 9.41
C GLN A 37 -9.07 -7.06 10.66
N PHE A 38 -8.81 -5.89 11.25
CA PHE A 38 -9.58 -5.37 12.38
C PHE A 38 -11.08 -5.30 12.06
N VAL A 39 -11.45 -4.71 10.92
CA VAL A 39 -12.86 -4.63 10.50
C VAL A 39 -13.46 -6.00 10.24
N GLN A 40 -12.72 -6.92 9.59
CA GLN A 40 -13.20 -8.27 9.31
C GLN A 40 -13.44 -9.09 10.58
N VAL A 41 -12.60 -8.95 11.61
CA VAL A 41 -12.80 -9.60 12.92
C VAL A 41 -14.09 -9.10 13.57
N LEU A 42 -14.39 -7.81 13.51
CA LEU A 42 -15.66 -7.26 14.03
C LEU A 42 -16.90 -7.83 13.32
N HIS A 43 -16.75 -8.29 12.09
CA HIS A 43 -17.82 -8.89 11.29
C HIS A 43 -17.74 -10.43 11.22
N GLU A 44 -16.93 -11.06 12.07
CA GLU A 44 -16.75 -12.52 12.15
C GLU A 44 -16.33 -13.19 10.85
N GLN A 45 -15.62 -12.49 9.98
CA GLN A 45 -15.16 -12.98 8.68
C GLN A 45 -13.67 -12.68 8.39
N PRO A 46 -12.76 -13.03 9.31
CA PRO A 46 -11.35 -12.71 9.10
C PRO A 46 -10.75 -13.57 7.98
N SER A 47 -10.37 -12.94 6.90
CA SER A 47 -9.64 -13.57 5.78
C SER A 47 -8.88 -12.50 4.99
N THR A 48 -7.81 -11.99 5.60
CA THR A 48 -6.92 -11.00 5.00
C THR A 48 -5.58 -11.66 4.68
N GLY A 49 -5.12 -11.55 3.43
CA GLY A 49 -3.79 -11.97 3.01
C GLY A 49 -2.95 -10.77 2.58
N LEU A 50 -1.65 -10.85 2.84
CA LEU A 50 -0.66 -9.90 2.34
C LEU A 50 0.27 -10.54 1.32
N VAL A 51 0.57 -9.78 0.26
CA VAL A 51 1.67 -10.04 -0.67
C VAL A 51 2.61 -8.84 -0.63
N GLY A 52 3.87 -9.10 -0.35
CA GLY A 52 4.89 -8.08 -0.21
C GLY A 52 6.28 -8.68 -0.08
N VAL A 53 7.30 -7.86 0.02
CA VAL A 53 8.68 -8.26 0.24
C VAL A 53 9.28 -7.50 1.41
N VAL A 54 10.08 -8.19 2.20
CA VAL A 54 10.90 -7.63 3.28
C VAL A 54 12.33 -8.14 3.15
N GLY A 55 13.28 -7.45 3.76
CA GLY A 55 14.65 -7.88 3.85
C GLY A 55 14.91 -8.83 5.01
N GLU A 56 16.15 -9.33 5.09
CA GLU A 56 16.63 -10.18 6.20
C GLU A 56 16.65 -9.43 7.54
N ASP A 57 16.62 -8.10 7.52
CA ASP A 57 16.54 -7.22 8.69
C ASP A 57 15.12 -7.07 9.25
N PHE A 58 14.12 -7.71 8.63
CA PHE A 58 12.73 -7.62 9.10
C PHE A 58 12.57 -8.38 10.42
N ALA A 59 12.25 -7.64 11.48
CA ALA A 59 12.22 -8.17 12.81
C ALA A 59 11.12 -9.24 12.99
N THR A 60 11.46 -10.29 13.77
CA THR A 60 10.50 -11.36 14.11
C THR A 60 9.29 -10.82 14.87
N GLU A 61 9.50 -9.80 15.68
CA GLU A 61 8.47 -9.11 16.44
C GLU A 61 7.45 -8.44 15.51
N ASP A 62 7.91 -7.75 14.45
CA ASP A 62 7.06 -7.09 13.48
C ASP A 62 6.27 -8.11 12.65
N ARG A 63 6.92 -9.19 12.24
CA ARG A 63 6.23 -10.33 11.61
C ARG A 63 5.16 -10.92 12.54
N SER A 64 5.46 -10.99 13.83
CA SER A 64 4.53 -11.52 14.84
C SER A 64 3.33 -10.58 15.05
N ILE A 65 3.49 -9.26 14.94
CA ILE A 65 2.38 -8.30 14.98
C ILE A 65 1.37 -8.63 13.88
N LEU A 66 1.83 -8.80 12.64
CA LEU A 66 0.96 -9.09 11.50
C LEU A 66 0.27 -10.47 11.64
N SER A 67 1.03 -11.50 11.97
CA SER A 67 0.48 -12.87 12.11
C SER A 67 -0.46 -13.03 13.30
N SER A 68 -0.15 -12.37 14.44
CA SER A 68 -1.01 -12.41 15.63
C SER A 68 -2.31 -11.63 15.45
N ALA A 69 -2.33 -10.64 14.55
CA ALA A 69 -3.56 -10.00 14.11
C ALA A 69 -4.45 -10.94 13.28
N GLY A 70 -3.94 -12.09 12.84
CA GLY A 70 -4.67 -13.07 12.02
C GLY A 70 -4.50 -12.85 10.51
N ILE A 71 -3.51 -12.07 10.09
CA ILE A 71 -3.21 -11.86 8.68
C ILE A 71 -2.43 -13.07 8.13
N ASN A 72 -2.86 -13.59 6.98
CA ASN A 72 -2.12 -14.62 6.26
C ASN A 72 -0.91 -14.00 5.56
N LEU A 73 0.28 -14.53 5.83
CA LEU A 73 1.57 -14.05 5.34
C LEU A 73 2.24 -15.01 4.33
N ASP A 74 1.48 -15.91 3.71
CA ASP A 74 2.03 -16.88 2.73
C ASP A 74 2.60 -16.17 1.48
N GLY A 75 2.14 -14.96 1.20
CA GLY A 75 2.66 -14.10 0.13
C GLY A 75 3.76 -13.14 0.55
N LEU A 76 4.27 -13.23 1.79
CA LEU A 76 5.35 -12.39 2.27
C LEU A 76 6.71 -13.03 1.97
N GLU A 77 7.41 -12.47 1.00
CA GLU A 77 8.77 -12.87 0.61
C GLU A 77 9.80 -12.26 1.55
N VAL A 78 10.85 -13.02 1.88
CA VAL A 78 12.06 -12.52 2.52
C VAL A 78 13.19 -12.59 1.50
N ALA A 79 13.68 -11.44 1.05
CA ALA A 79 14.76 -11.34 0.07
C ALA A 79 16.08 -10.92 0.73
N PRO A 80 17.23 -11.31 0.15
CA PRO A 80 18.54 -10.86 0.64
C PRO A 80 18.66 -9.33 0.54
N GLY A 81 18.99 -8.68 1.65
CA GLY A 81 19.15 -7.23 1.76
C GLY A 81 18.28 -6.62 2.86
N GLU A 82 18.11 -5.30 2.79
CA GLU A 82 17.34 -4.55 3.78
C GLU A 82 15.89 -4.34 3.33
N THR A 83 14.98 -4.25 4.30
CA THR A 83 13.58 -3.88 4.11
C THR A 83 13.46 -2.45 3.59
N PHE A 84 12.44 -2.16 2.79
CA PHE A 84 12.10 -0.82 2.33
C PHE A 84 12.02 0.16 3.50
N ARG A 85 12.59 1.36 3.33
CA ARG A 85 12.59 2.43 4.34
C ARG A 85 12.09 3.73 3.75
N TRP A 86 11.27 4.43 4.52
CA TRP A 86 10.81 5.76 4.21
C TRP A 86 11.06 6.70 5.40
N GLU A 87 11.51 7.91 5.08
CA GLU A 87 11.75 8.97 6.06
C GLU A 87 11.00 10.22 5.63
N GLY A 88 10.26 10.81 6.54
CA GLY A 88 9.52 12.01 6.24
C GLY A 88 8.95 12.72 7.45
N SER A 89 8.37 13.88 7.20
CA SER A 89 7.74 14.70 8.24
C SER A 89 6.33 15.12 7.84
N TYR A 90 5.51 15.31 8.86
CA TYR A 90 4.17 15.86 8.74
C TYR A 90 4.12 17.21 9.46
N HIS A 91 3.53 18.21 8.82
CA HIS A 91 3.39 19.56 9.35
C HIS A 91 1.92 19.99 9.43
N GLY A 92 1.62 20.92 10.35
CA GLY A 92 0.29 21.53 10.46
C GLY A 92 -0.83 20.52 10.66
N ALA A 93 -1.77 20.45 9.71
CA ALA A 93 -2.91 19.54 9.77
C ALA A 93 -2.59 18.08 9.42
N MET A 94 -1.32 17.72 9.19
CA MET A 94 -0.85 16.37 8.84
C MET A 94 -1.48 15.80 7.56
N ALA A 95 -1.95 16.66 6.65
CA ALA A 95 -2.61 16.24 5.42
C ALA A 95 -1.65 15.76 4.33
N GLU A 96 -0.44 16.30 4.33
CA GLU A 96 0.60 15.97 3.36
C GLU A 96 1.90 15.64 4.10
N ALA A 97 2.59 14.61 3.61
CA ALA A 97 3.92 14.24 4.09
C ALA A 97 4.99 14.92 3.24
N GLU A 98 6.01 15.47 3.90
CA GLU A 98 7.25 15.86 3.24
C GLU A 98 8.22 14.68 3.30
N THR A 99 8.56 14.11 2.14
CA THR A 99 9.49 12.98 2.03
C THR A 99 10.92 13.50 2.09
N HIS A 100 11.71 13.01 3.03
CA HIS A 100 13.12 13.33 3.19
C HIS A 100 14.01 12.30 2.49
N ALA A 101 13.71 10.99 2.66
CA ALA A 101 14.43 9.90 2.01
C ALA A 101 13.51 8.72 1.70
N THR A 102 13.86 7.99 0.64
CA THR A 102 13.21 6.73 0.27
C THR A 102 14.29 5.75 -0.16
N HIS A 103 14.41 4.65 0.57
CA HIS A 103 15.34 3.56 0.28
C HIS A 103 14.54 2.34 -0.15
N LEU A 104 14.48 2.09 -1.45
CA LEU A 104 13.69 0.99 -2.01
C LEU A 104 14.21 -0.37 -1.55
N ASN A 105 15.55 -0.56 -1.48
CA ASN A 105 16.18 -1.78 -1.01
C ASN A 105 15.62 -3.03 -1.74
N VAL A 106 15.21 -4.09 -1.01
CA VAL A 106 14.64 -5.29 -1.65
C VAL A 106 13.38 -5.03 -2.47
N PHE A 107 12.70 -3.92 -2.21
CA PHE A 107 11.47 -3.54 -2.91
C PHE A 107 11.73 -3.08 -4.36
N GLU A 108 12.93 -2.61 -4.69
CA GLU A 108 13.31 -2.16 -6.04
C GLU A 108 13.19 -3.26 -7.10
N HIS A 109 13.43 -4.50 -6.68
CA HIS A 109 13.41 -5.67 -7.56
C HIS A 109 12.25 -6.62 -7.28
N PHE A 110 11.30 -6.19 -6.47
CA PHE A 110 10.17 -7.01 -6.06
C PHE A 110 9.30 -7.37 -7.25
N GLN A 111 9.10 -8.67 -7.44
CA GLN A 111 8.19 -9.25 -8.43
C GLN A 111 7.20 -10.14 -7.70
N PRO A 112 6.00 -9.64 -7.38
CA PRO A 112 5.06 -10.38 -6.56
C PRO A 112 4.61 -11.68 -7.21
N ALA A 113 4.67 -12.76 -6.46
CA ALA A 113 4.05 -14.03 -6.80
C ALA A 113 2.82 -14.22 -5.90
N VAL A 114 1.64 -14.13 -6.48
CA VAL A 114 0.39 -14.34 -5.74
C VAL A 114 0.21 -15.83 -5.46
N PRO A 115 0.12 -16.28 -4.19
CA PRO A 115 -0.13 -17.68 -3.85
C PRO A 115 -1.43 -18.19 -4.50
N ASP A 116 -1.47 -19.43 -4.94
CA ASP A 116 -2.59 -20.00 -5.71
C ASP A 116 -3.95 -19.85 -5.00
N HIS A 117 -3.98 -20.03 -3.70
CA HIS A 117 -5.21 -19.90 -2.91
C HIS A 117 -5.66 -18.44 -2.73
N TRP A 118 -4.82 -17.45 -3.08
CA TRP A 118 -5.13 -16.03 -3.10
C TRP A 118 -5.41 -15.46 -4.50
N LYS A 119 -5.36 -16.26 -5.56
CA LYS A 119 -5.63 -15.79 -6.93
C LYS A 119 -7.09 -15.42 -7.19
N GLN A 120 -8.02 -15.85 -6.33
CA GLN A 120 -9.44 -15.53 -6.45
C GLN A 120 -9.98 -14.91 -5.15
N PRO A 121 -9.46 -13.74 -4.74
CA PRO A 121 -9.98 -13.06 -3.56
C PRO A 121 -11.37 -12.48 -3.84
N SER A 122 -12.15 -12.18 -2.80
CA SER A 122 -13.37 -11.37 -2.99
C SER A 122 -13.01 -9.93 -3.40
N VAL A 123 -11.96 -9.37 -2.77
CA VAL A 123 -11.44 -8.03 -3.03
C VAL A 123 -9.94 -8.11 -3.17
N LEU A 124 -9.42 -7.48 -4.22
CA LEU A 124 -8.00 -7.18 -4.38
C LEU A 124 -7.77 -5.71 -4.07
N PHE A 125 -6.81 -5.41 -3.20
CA PHE A 125 -6.32 -4.06 -2.99
C PHE A 125 -4.84 -3.97 -3.38
N CYS A 126 -4.58 -3.36 -4.54
CA CYS A 126 -3.26 -2.95 -4.96
C CYS A 126 -2.93 -1.63 -4.26
N ALA A 127 -2.33 -1.72 -3.08
CA ALA A 127 -1.89 -0.56 -2.31
C ALA A 127 -0.70 0.13 -3.00
N ASN A 128 -0.11 1.14 -2.37
CA ASN A 128 0.93 1.94 -2.99
C ASN A 128 2.16 1.10 -3.43
N LEU A 129 2.31 0.95 -4.74
CA LEU A 129 3.36 0.21 -5.45
C LEU A 129 3.67 0.87 -6.79
N HIS A 130 4.79 0.48 -7.42
CA HIS A 130 5.03 0.84 -8.82
C HIS A 130 3.87 0.33 -9.71
N PRO A 131 3.33 1.16 -10.61
CA PRO A 131 2.15 0.80 -11.41
C PRO A 131 2.28 -0.51 -12.21
N GLU A 132 3.47 -0.83 -12.71
CA GLU A 132 3.72 -2.08 -13.43
C GLU A 132 3.63 -3.31 -12.51
N ILE A 133 4.01 -3.16 -11.24
CA ILE A 133 3.86 -4.22 -10.24
C ILE A 133 2.36 -4.40 -9.92
N GLN A 134 1.61 -3.31 -9.74
CA GLN A 134 0.16 -3.37 -9.55
C GLN A 134 -0.52 -4.06 -10.73
N ARG A 135 -0.11 -3.75 -11.96
CA ARG A 135 -0.62 -4.40 -13.18
C ARG A 135 -0.34 -5.90 -13.17
N SER A 136 0.89 -6.31 -12.86
CA SER A 136 1.27 -7.72 -12.77
C SER A 136 0.43 -8.50 -11.76
N VAL A 137 0.08 -7.89 -10.62
CA VAL A 137 -0.78 -8.50 -9.61
C VAL A 137 -2.22 -8.66 -10.11
N ILE A 138 -2.76 -7.62 -10.76
CA ILE A 138 -4.11 -7.68 -11.35
C ILE A 138 -4.18 -8.81 -12.38
N GLU A 139 -3.15 -9.00 -13.19
CA GLU A 139 -3.08 -10.07 -14.20
C GLU A 139 -2.96 -11.48 -13.59
N GLN A 140 -2.44 -11.61 -12.37
CA GLN A 140 -2.34 -12.88 -11.65
C GLN A 140 -3.62 -13.25 -10.89
N THR A 141 -4.60 -12.34 -10.79
CA THR A 141 -5.78 -12.51 -9.91
C THR A 141 -7.08 -12.35 -10.69
N THR A 142 -8.14 -12.92 -10.13
CA THR A 142 -9.52 -12.74 -10.63
C THR A 142 -10.43 -12.44 -9.45
N PRO A 143 -10.48 -11.19 -8.97
CA PRO A 143 -11.31 -10.81 -7.84
C PRO A 143 -12.80 -10.97 -8.14
N ALA A 144 -13.55 -11.50 -7.16
CA ALA A 144 -14.97 -11.78 -7.37
C ALA A 144 -15.87 -10.54 -7.28
N ARG A 145 -15.39 -9.44 -6.68
CA ARG A 145 -16.21 -8.26 -6.39
C ARG A 145 -15.57 -6.94 -6.77
N LEU A 146 -14.30 -6.72 -6.39
CA LEU A 146 -13.70 -5.39 -6.48
C LEU A 146 -12.18 -5.47 -6.59
N THR A 147 -11.63 -4.70 -7.51
CA THR A 147 -10.21 -4.36 -7.60
C THR A 147 -10.04 -2.90 -7.18
N MET A 148 -9.28 -2.67 -6.11
CA MET A 148 -8.98 -1.34 -5.60
C MET A 148 -7.52 -1.00 -5.85
N LEU A 149 -7.25 0.26 -6.10
CA LEU A 149 -5.91 0.77 -6.37
C LEU A 149 -5.65 2.05 -5.58
N ASP A 150 -4.46 2.13 -5.00
CA ASP A 150 -3.90 3.31 -4.36
C ASP A 150 -2.63 3.75 -5.10
N SER A 151 -2.22 4.99 -4.92
CA SER A 151 -1.02 5.55 -5.54
C SER A 151 -0.38 6.60 -4.65
N MET A 152 0.70 7.23 -5.14
CA MET A 152 1.35 8.35 -4.48
C MET A 152 1.99 9.30 -5.52
N ASN A 153 2.39 10.48 -5.04
CA ASN A 153 3.03 11.53 -5.83
C ASN A 153 4.21 11.05 -6.66
N LEU A 154 5.02 10.13 -6.11
CA LEU A 154 6.18 9.59 -6.80
C LEU A 154 5.78 8.98 -8.15
N TRP A 155 4.81 8.08 -8.15
CA TRP A 155 4.39 7.37 -9.37
C TRP A 155 3.69 8.28 -10.37
N ILE A 156 2.96 9.29 -9.88
CA ILE A 156 2.37 10.32 -10.74
C ILE A 156 3.45 11.10 -11.49
N ASN A 157 4.60 11.35 -10.84
CA ASN A 157 5.69 12.10 -11.42
C ASN A 157 6.56 11.29 -12.39
N ILE A 158 6.87 10.03 -12.05
CA ILE A 158 7.89 9.25 -12.79
C ILE A 158 7.30 8.14 -13.66
N ALA A 159 6.05 7.68 -13.41
CA ALA A 159 5.41 6.55 -14.07
C ALA A 159 3.95 6.83 -14.48
N LYS A 160 3.60 8.10 -14.74
CA LYS A 160 2.22 8.51 -15.04
C LYS A 160 1.54 7.71 -16.15
N PRO A 161 2.19 7.40 -17.29
CA PRO A 161 1.54 6.59 -18.33
C PRO A 161 1.13 5.20 -17.84
N SER A 162 2.04 4.49 -17.14
CA SER A 162 1.76 3.17 -16.57
C SER A 162 0.70 3.25 -15.45
N LEU A 163 0.70 4.33 -14.67
CA LEU A 163 -0.32 4.58 -13.65
C LEU A 163 -1.70 4.76 -14.26
N LEU A 164 -1.82 5.57 -15.28
CA LEU A 164 -3.10 5.76 -15.98
C LEU A 164 -3.60 4.47 -16.63
N ASP A 165 -2.68 3.64 -17.17
CA ASP A 165 -3.04 2.34 -17.73
C ASP A 165 -3.59 1.39 -16.65
N VAL A 166 -2.89 1.23 -15.52
CA VAL A 166 -3.35 0.34 -14.45
C VAL A 166 -4.65 0.81 -13.80
N MET A 167 -4.88 2.13 -13.70
CA MET A 167 -6.14 2.69 -13.23
C MET A 167 -7.34 2.22 -14.05
N THR A 168 -7.17 1.96 -15.35
CA THR A 168 -8.26 1.44 -16.21
C THR A 168 -8.66 0.01 -15.87
N ALA A 169 -7.81 -0.72 -15.16
CA ALA A 169 -8.06 -2.10 -14.73
C ALA A 169 -8.62 -2.20 -13.30
N ALA A 170 -8.77 -1.08 -12.61
CA ALA A 170 -9.31 -1.01 -11.26
C ALA A 170 -10.77 -0.54 -11.27
N ASP A 171 -11.58 -1.09 -10.36
CA ASP A 171 -12.96 -0.66 -10.16
C ASP A 171 -13.03 0.60 -9.27
N LEU A 172 -12.05 0.77 -8.38
CA LEU A 172 -11.97 1.88 -7.43
C LEU A 172 -10.52 2.36 -7.30
N VAL A 173 -10.32 3.66 -7.47
CA VAL A 173 -9.04 4.33 -7.23
C VAL A 173 -9.16 5.24 -6.02
N ILE A 174 -8.22 5.13 -5.08
CA ILE A 174 -8.16 5.94 -3.85
C ILE A 174 -6.94 6.83 -3.96
N ILE A 175 -7.15 8.13 -4.02
CA ILE A 175 -6.09 9.15 -4.09
C ILE A 175 -6.54 10.37 -3.28
N ASN A 176 -5.59 11.13 -2.76
CA ASN A 176 -5.87 12.39 -2.10
C ASN A 176 -6.11 13.53 -3.12
N ASP A 177 -6.55 14.68 -2.64
CA ASP A 177 -6.87 15.84 -3.49
C ASP A 177 -5.64 16.43 -4.19
N GLY A 178 -4.46 16.39 -3.56
CA GLY A 178 -3.19 16.80 -4.16
C GLY A 178 -2.82 15.90 -5.33
N GLU A 179 -2.90 14.60 -5.17
CA GLU A 179 -2.68 13.60 -6.22
C GLU A 179 -3.70 13.74 -7.36
N ALA A 180 -4.96 13.97 -7.04
CA ALA A 180 -5.99 14.21 -8.06
C ALA A 180 -5.69 15.45 -8.90
N ARG A 181 -5.20 16.54 -8.30
CA ARG A 181 -4.75 17.74 -9.01
C ARG A 181 -3.55 17.45 -9.91
N MET A 182 -2.55 16.71 -9.42
CA MET A 182 -1.38 16.32 -10.20
C MET A 182 -1.74 15.44 -11.40
N LEU A 183 -2.66 14.50 -11.23
CA LEU A 183 -3.13 13.61 -12.30
C LEU A 183 -3.91 14.35 -13.37
N SER A 184 -4.87 15.20 -12.97
CA SER A 184 -5.75 15.93 -13.87
C SER A 184 -5.09 17.14 -14.53
N CYS A 185 -3.92 17.58 -14.05
CA CYS A 185 -3.27 18.83 -14.45
C CYS A 185 -4.16 20.06 -14.26
N LEU A 186 -5.18 20.00 -13.40
CA LEU A 186 -6.07 21.11 -13.12
C LEU A 186 -5.50 21.95 -11.97
N LEU A 187 -5.48 23.25 -12.16
CA LEU A 187 -5.10 24.22 -11.13
C LEU A 187 -6.20 24.37 -10.06
N TYR A 188 -7.43 23.97 -10.38
CA TYR A 188 -8.59 24.02 -9.49
C TYR A 188 -9.34 22.70 -9.55
N THR A 189 -9.68 22.15 -8.40
CA THR A 189 -10.67 21.08 -8.29
C THR A 189 -12.08 21.67 -8.44
N SER A 190 -13.04 20.88 -8.89
CA SER A 190 -14.45 21.25 -8.79
C SER A 190 -14.78 21.63 -7.34
N PRO A 191 -15.64 22.65 -7.11
CA PRO A 191 -16.03 23.02 -5.76
C PRO A 191 -16.59 21.79 -5.02
N SER A 192 -16.08 21.59 -3.80
CA SER A 192 -16.59 20.53 -2.94
C SER A 192 -18.06 20.78 -2.63
N PRO A 193 -18.91 19.75 -2.49
CA PRO A 193 -20.27 19.91 -1.97
C PRO A 193 -20.33 20.59 -0.59
N ARG A 194 -19.20 20.80 0.08
CA ARG A 194 -19.10 21.51 1.37
C ARG A 194 -18.93 23.02 1.21
N ASP A 195 -18.74 23.52 0.00
CA ASP A 195 -18.50 24.96 -0.27
C ASP A 195 -19.82 25.73 -0.54
N HIS A 196 -20.98 25.11 -0.18
CA HIS A 196 -22.32 25.69 -0.29
C HIS A 196 -23.04 25.73 1.05
#